data_a279a453896ebb717514aea7fec6c510
#
_entry.id   a279a453896ebb717514aea7fec6c510
#
_cell.length_a   1.000
_cell.length_b   1.000
_cell.length_c   1.000
_cell.angle_alpha   90.00
_cell.angle_beta   90.00
_cell.angle_gamma   90.00
#
_symmetry.space_group_name_H-M   'P 1'
#
loop_
_entity.id
_entity.type
_entity.pdbx_description
1 polymer ?
#
loop_
_entity_poly.entity_id
_entity_poly.type
_entity_poly.pdbx_seq_one_letter_code
_entity_poly.pdbx_strand_id
1 'polypeptide(L)'
;MAYLVNDPGEFADQAADGLALAYGRFVRRVHGGVVRRRPLRPGAVAVVIGGGSGHYPAFAGLVGEGLAAGAAMGNVFASPSAQQICSVARAVESGGGVLFSFGNYAGDVLNFAEAEARLDAEGVACVSLPVTDDVASAPDTERARRRGIAGGLVVYKVAGAAVEEGAELAEVARLAGATNDRTRSIGVAFSGCTLPGAREPLFSVPSGRMAVGMGVHGEPGIEERDALGVDELAALLVGALWRESPVGSHQRGERVALVLNGLGAVKYEELFVLYRSVAALCAADGVVPVEPEVGELVTSFSMAGVSLSACWLDDDLERLWQAPAMAPAFRRGALAPGSAYEEPQGGEVVVRDAITSSPDSSPAGARVVDADDGSRAAARVVAAGLARAAAALSAAKESLGRYDAVAGDGDHGIGMERGSAAAAAMAARLAAAGSGAGSVLAGAGAAWADAAGGTSGALWGLGLRRAGARLGDTGAPGAAAVADALDEAGAAVAAAGGAVEGDKTMLDALLPFARALRAALRAGADLGAAWTAAAHNAAEAAEVTAALVPRAGRARVHGEKSRGTPDPGAVSFALVVDAAGRVGEAGGDA
;
A
#
# COMPACT_ATOMS: atom_id res chain seq x y z
N MET A 1 -13.58 -4.88 -20.92
CA MET A 1 -13.29 -3.47 -21.31
C MET A 1 -11.89 -3.40 -21.91
N ALA A 2 -11.63 -2.47 -22.85
CA ALA A 2 -10.28 -2.25 -23.36
C ALA A 2 -9.66 -1.10 -22.55
N TYR A 3 -8.53 -1.35 -21.89
CA TYR A 3 -7.75 -0.29 -21.25
C TYR A 3 -6.64 0.17 -22.17
N LEU A 4 -6.25 1.46 -22.05
CA LEU A 4 -5.06 2.00 -22.68
C LEU A 4 -3.84 1.55 -21.87
N VAL A 5 -3.25 0.43 -22.23
CA VAL A 5 -2.13 -0.18 -21.53
C VAL A 5 -1.13 -0.77 -22.52
N ASN A 6 0.16 -0.57 -22.29
CA ASN A 6 1.23 -1.26 -22.99
C ASN A 6 1.54 -2.59 -22.29
N ASP A 7 2.20 -2.50 -21.13
CA ASP A 7 2.45 -3.61 -20.21
C ASP A 7 1.69 -3.36 -18.89
N PRO A 8 0.82 -4.28 -18.45
CA PRO A 8 0.13 -4.13 -17.16
C PRO A 8 1.08 -3.94 -15.97
N GLY A 9 2.26 -4.56 -16.02
CA GLY A 9 3.27 -4.42 -14.98
C GLY A 9 3.88 -3.01 -14.89
N GLU A 10 3.90 -2.27 -15.98
CA GLU A 10 4.45 -0.91 -16.09
C GLU A 10 3.37 0.18 -15.96
N PHE A 11 2.08 -0.21 -15.82
CA PHE A 11 0.96 0.72 -15.91
C PHE A 11 1.07 1.88 -14.90
N ALA A 12 1.40 1.57 -13.64
CA ALA A 12 1.46 2.58 -12.58
C ALA A 12 2.58 3.60 -12.83
N ASP A 13 3.76 3.15 -13.23
CA ASP A 13 4.89 4.02 -13.54
C ASP A 13 4.63 4.88 -14.77
N GLN A 14 4.11 4.27 -15.86
CA GLN A 14 3.76 5.01 -17.09
C GLN A 14 2.66 6.05 -16.84
N ALA A 15 1.68 5.74 -15.97
CA ALA A 15 0.64 6.69 -15.58
C ALA A 15 1.21 7.86 -14.76
N ALA A 16 2.14 7.60 -13.84
CA ALA A 16 2.81 8.62 -13.06
C ALA A 16 3.68 9.54 -13.93
N ASP A 17 4.39 8.97 -14.92
CA ASP A 17 5.18 9.73 -15.88
C ASP A 17 4.28 10.62 -16.74
N GLY A 18 3.18 10.07 -17.27
CA GLY A 18 2.19 10.82 -18.04
C GLY A 18 1.57 11.97 -17.24
N LEU A 19 1.23 11.75 -15.97
CA LEU A 19 0.74 12.78 -15.08
C LEU A 19 1.76 13.92 -14.90
N ALA A 20 3.02 13.58 -14.61
CA ALA A 20 4.08 14.55 -14.39
C ALA A 20 4.36 15.39 -15.66
N LEU A 21 4.28 14.77 -16.85
CA LEU A 21 4.39 15.47 -18.12
C LEU A 21 3.19 16.40 -18.38
N ALA A 22 1.96 15.95 -18.13
CA ALA A 22 0.76 16.74 -18.35
C ALA A 22 0.62 17.91 -17.36
N TYR A 23 1.02 17.70 -16.12
CA TYR A 23 0.87 18.64 -15.02
C TYR A 23 2.20 19.15 -14.45
N GLY A 24 3.24 19.25 -15.28
CA GLY A 24 4.60 19.64 -14.90
C GLY A 24 4.71 20.98 -14.18
N ARG A 25 3.73 21.88 -14.32
CA ARG A 25 3.65 23.12 -13.53
C ARG A 25 3.31 22.92 -12.05
N PHE A 26 2.66 21.77 -11.70
CA PHE A 26 2.27 21.45 -10.32
C PHE A 26 3.18 20.42 -9.68
N VAL A 27 3.58 19.42 -10.45
CA VAL A 27 4.30 18.25 -9.93
C VAL A 27 5.51 17.90 -10.77
N ARG A 28 6.45 17.19 -10.18
CA ARG A 28 7.56 16.52 -10.85
C ARG A 28 7.64 15.07 -10.41
N ARG A 29 8.12 14.21 -11.29
CA ARG A 29 8.38 12.78 -11.01
C ARG A 29 9.58 12.62 -10.07
N VAL A 30 9.48 11.69 -9.15
CA VAL A 30 10.58 11.16 -8.34
C VAL A 30 10.47 9.63 -8.31
N HIS A 31 11.52 8.95 -7.86
CA HIS A 31 11.40 7.50 -7.65
C HIS A 31 10.25 7.19 -6.68
N GLY A 32 9.36 6.29 -7.09
CA GLY A 32 8.22 5.84 -6.29
C GLY A 32 7.05 6.82 -6.18
N GLY A 33 7.04 7.95 -6.91
CA GLY A 33 5.89 8.85 -6.84
C GLY A 33 6.07 10.20 -7.51
N VAL A 34 5.29 11.16 -7.07
CA VAL A 34 5.35 12.56 -7.52
C VAL A 34 5.43 13.49 -6.33
N VAL A 35 6.06 14.64 -6.54
CA VAL A 35 6.19 15.70 -5.53
C VAL A 35 5.82 17.05 -6.12
N ARG A 36 5.43 18.01 -5.28
CA ARG A 36 5.09 19.36 -5.72
C ARG A 36 6.26 20.02 -6.45
N ARG A 37 5.95 20.79 -7.49
CA ARG A 37 6.95 21.48 -8.30
C ARG A 37 7.59 22.61 -7.52
N ARG A 38 6.79 23.42 -6.82
CA ARG A 38 7.28 24.50 -5.96
C ARG A 38 7.73 23.90 -4.63
N PRO A 39 9.01 24.10 -4.25
CA PRO A 39 9.53 23.61 -2.97
C PRO A 39 8.74 24.15 -1.77
N LEU A 40 8.77 23.44 -0.68
CA LEU A 40 8.34 23.94 0.62
C LEU A 40 9.30 25.04 1.10
N ARG A 41 8.80 25.92 1.96
CA ARG A 41 9.66 26.87 2.67
C ARG A 41 10.63 26.10 3.59
N PRO A 42 11.89 26.55 3.75
CA PRO A 42 12.81 25.95 4.72
C PRO A 42 12.16 25.86 6.11
N GLY A 43 12.24 24.70 6.74
CA GLY A 43 11.65 24.43 8.05
C GLY A 43 10.14 24.12 8.02
N ALA A 44 9.49 24.07 6.85
CA ALA A 44 8.09 23.69 6.77
C ALA A 44 7.91 22.18 6.85
N VAL A 45 6.77 21.75 7.37
CA VAL A 45 6.35 20.33 7.42
C VAL A 45 6.02 19.81 6.02
N ALA A 46 6.46 18.62 5.70
CA ALA A 46 6.07 17.94 4.47
C ALA A 46 4.89 16.98 4.72
N VAL A 47 3.73 17.24 4.12
CA VAL A 47 2.62 16.27 4.10
C VAL A 47 2.85 15.32 2.93
N VAL A 48 3.09 14.04 3.22
CA VAL A 48 3.27 12.98 2.23
C VAL A 48 2.12 11.99 2.34
N ILE A 49 1.38 11.86 1.25
CA ILE A 49 0.27 10.90 1.14
C ILE A 49 0.68 9.71 0.27
N GLY A 50 -0.10 8.66 0.25
CA GLY A 50 0.19 7.56 -0.66
C GLY A 50 -0.73 6.36 -0.51
N GLY A 51 -0.57 5.45 -1.46
CA GLY A 51 -1.32 4.22 -1.60
C GLY A 51 -1.14 3.62 -2.99
N GLY A 52 -1.95 2.63 -3.34
CA GLY A 52 -1.94 1.99 -4.64
C GLY A 52 -2.36 2.92 -5.77
N SER A 53 -1.82 2.70 -6.97
CA SER A 53 -2.33 3.30 -8.20
C SER A 53 -3.69 2.71 -8.57
N GLY A 54 -4.51 3.48 -9.30
CA GLY A 54 -5.87 3.07 -9.70
C GLY A 54 -6.97 3.85 -8.97
N HIS A 55 -6.60 4.77 -8.09
CA HIS A 55 -7.51 5.60 -7.30
C HIS A 55 -7.51 7.08 -7.72
N TYR A 56 -6.87 7.42 -8.86
CA TYR A 56 -6.77 8.82 -9.28
C TYR A 56 -8.14 9.53 -9.22
N PRO A 57 -8.19 10.78 -8.72
CA PRO A 57 -7.15 11.72 -8.29
C PRO A 57 -6.29 11.33 -7.08
N ALA A 58 -6.82 10.55 -6.12
CA ALA A 58 -5.95 10.04 -5.07
C ALA A 58 -4.86 9.13 -5.69
N PHE A 59 -3.59 9.32 -5.40
CA PHE A 59 -3.05 10.30 -4.46
C PHE A 59 -2.33 11.42 -5.23
N ALA A 60 -1.79 11.12 -6.40
CA ALA A 60 -0.92 12.00 -7.19
C ALA A 60 -1.60 13.29 -7.67
N GLY A 61 -2.90 13.24 -7.98
CA GLY A 61 -3.69 14.41 -8.38
C GLY A 61 -3.92 15.42 -7.24
N LEU A 62 -3.62 15.05 -6.00
CA LEU A 62 -3.77 15.87 -4.79
C LEU A 62 -2.44 16.46 -4.30
N VAL A 63 -1.39 16.38 -5.11
CA VAL A 63 -0.08 16.97 -4.79
C VAL A 63 0.00 18.40 -5.29
N GLY A 64 0.21 19.36 -4.37
CA GLY A 64 0.30 20.77 -4.69
C GLY A 64 0.22 21.69 -3.48
N GLU A 65 0.16 22.99 -3.72
CA GLU A 65 0.08 24.00 -2.67
C GLU A 65 -1.28 23.90 -1.94
N GLY A 66 -1.26 23.99 -0.61
CA GLY A 66 -2.45 23.86 0.25
C GLY A 66 -3.01 22.43 0.36
N LEU A 67 -2.26 21.44 -0.15
CA LEU A 67 -2.53 20.00 -0.10
C LEU A 67 -1.24 19.23 0.22
N ALA A 68 -1.08 18.02 -0.33
CA ALA A 68 0.11 17.22 -0.09
C ALA A 68 1.36 17.81 -0.78
N ALA A 69 2.52 17.67 -0.13
CA ALA A 69 3.81 17.99 -0.72
C ALA A 69 4.31 16.89 -1.66
N GLY A 70 3.94 15.64 -1.39
CA GLY A 70 4.28 14.49 -2.22
C GLY A 70 3.28 13.35 -2.07
N ALA A 71 3.23 12.47 -3.08
CA ALA A 71 2.47 11.24 -3.07
C ALA A 71 3.35 10.04 -3.44
N ALA A 72 3.46 9.07 -2.53
CA ALA A 72 4.06 7.78 -2.83
C ALA A 72 3.03 6.91 -3.57
N MET A 73 3.43 6.39 -4.73
CA MET A 73 2.56 5.65 -5.64
C MET A 73 3.03 4.20 -5.73
N GLY A 74 2.23 3.30 -5.20
CA GLY A 74 2.42 1.87 -5.38
C GLY A 74 1.96 1.38 -6.74
N ASN A 75 2.12 0.08 -6.98
CA ASN A 75 1.54 -0.56 -8.14
C ASN A 75 0.00 -0.53 -8.07
N VAL A 76 -0.67 -1.05 -9.09
CA VAL A 76 -2.13 -1.06 -9.16
C VAL A 76 -2.70 -1.75 -7.91
N PHE A 77 -3.50 -1.02 -7.13
CA PHE A 77 -4.13 -1.43 -5.86
C PHE A 77 -3.18 -1.98 -4.79
N ALA A 78 -1.88 -1.82 -4.96
CA ALA A 78 -0.86 -2.27 -4.02
C ALA A 78 -0.18 -1.08 -3.33
N SER A 79 0.08 -1.21 -2.03
CA SER A 79 0.80 -0.19 -1.24
C SER A 79 2.18 0.10 -1.85
N PRO A 80 2.65 1.37 -1.86
CA PRO A 80 4.03 1.68 -2.19
C PRO A 80 4.98 1.00 -1.19
N SER A 81 6.18 0.65 -1.65
CA SER A 81 7.22 0.12 -0.78
C SER A 81 7.77 1.21 0.16
N ALA A 82 8.36 0.80 1.28
CA ALA A 82 9.01 1.75 2.19
C ALA A 82 10.12 2.57 1.50
N GLN A 83 10.81 1.99 0.50
CA GLN A 83 11.81 2.69 -0.29
C GLN A 83 11.20 3.81 -1.13
N GLN A 84 10.06 3.56 -1.78
CA GLN A 84 9.33 4.55 -2.55
C GLN A 84 8.84 5.69 -1.65
N ILE A 85 8.28 5.37 -0.48
CA ILE A 85 7.81 6.34 0.52
C ILE A 85 8.97 7.22 0.99
N CYS A 86 10.11 6.63 1.39
CA CYS A 86 11.30 7.36 1.79
C CYS A 86 11.84 8.27 0.68
N SER A 87 11.83 7.79 -0.58
CA SER A 87 12.27 8.60 -1.72
C SER A 87 11.42 9.85 -1.91
N VAL A 88 10.09 9.70 -1.83
CA VAL A 88 9.15 10.84 -1.91
C VAL A 88 9.35 11.79 -0.72
N ALA A 89 9.46 11.28 0.50
CA ALA A 89 9.63 12.07 1.71
C ALA A 89 10.92 12.91 1.66
N ARG A 90 12.06 12.28 1.33
CA ARG A 90 13.35 12.99 1.18
C ARG A 90 13.33 14.06 0.10
N ALA A 91 12.53 13.86 -0.95
CA ALA A 91 12.42 14.82 -2.05
C ALA A 91 11.65 16.11 -1.68
N VAL A 92 10.89 16.10 -0.58
CA VAL A 92 10.05 17.22 -0.12
C VAL A 92 10.37 17.68 1.30
N GLU A 93 11.09 16.90 2.09
CA GLU A 93 11.51 17.25 3.44
C GLU A 93 12.35 18.55 3.41
N SER A 94 12.06 19.48 4.31
CA SER A 94 12.64 20.83 4.31
C SER A 94 13.10 21.33 5.70
N GLY A 95 13.25 20.42 6.66
CA GLY A 95 13.68 20.66 8.03
C GLY A 95 12.55 20.76 9.05
N GLY A 96 11.28 20.67 8.62
CA GLY A 96 10.10 20.68 9.51
C GLY A 96 9.56 19.30 9.88
N GLY A 97 10.15 18.24 9.34
CA GLY A 97 9.66 16.86 9.48
C GLY A 97 8.54 16.51 8.51
N VAL A 98 8.04 15.27 8.64
CA VAL A 98 7.08 14.67 7.68
C VAL A 98 5.84 14.16 8.40
N LEU A 99 4.66 14.60 7.95
CA LEU A 99 3.40 13.93 8.25
C LEU A 99 3.06 12.96 7.12
N PHE A 100 3.02 11.67 7.42
CA PHE A 100 2.47 10.64 6.53
C PHE A 100 0.98 10.50 6.74
N SER A 101 0.17 10.47 5.65
CA SER A 101 -1.25 10.14 5.75
C SER A 101 -1.68 9.28 4.58
N PHE A 102 -2.36 8.17 4.87
CA PHE A 102 -2.69 7.11 3.94
C PHE A 102 -3.95 6.38 4.40
N GLY A 103 -4.58 5.59 3.52
CA GLY A 103 -5.71 4.74 3.91
C GLY A 103 -5.25 3.63 4.87
N ASN A 104 -6.06 3.33 5.89
CA ASN A 104 -5.75 2.31 6.90
C ASN A 104 -5.87 0.89 6.35
N TYR A 105 -4.96 0.52 5.46
CA TYR A 105 -4.83 -0.83 4.91
C TYR A 105 -3.53 -1.47 5.39
N ALA A 106 -3.54 -2.80 5.57
CA ALA A 106 -2.42 -3.51 6.19
C ALA A 106 -1.08 -3.29 5.46
N GLY A 107 -1.08 -3.25 4.13
CA GLY A 107 0.12 -2.98 3.34
C GLY A 107 0.67 -1.57 3.57
N ASP A 108 -0.23 -0.57 3.59
CA ASP A 108 0.17 0.82 3.82
C ASP A 108 0.71 1.00 5.24
N VAL A 109 0.00 0.49 6.25
CA VAL A 109 0.46 0.55 7.65
C VAL A 109 1.86 -0.02 7.81
N LEU A 110 2.15 -1.20 7.22
CA LEU A 110 3.47 -1.83 7.31
C LEU A 110 4.56 -1.02 6.58
N ASN A 111 4.28 -0.59 5.35
CA ASN A 111 5.27 0.10 4.53
C ASN A 111 5.56 1.53 5.02
N PHE A 112 4.53 2.27 5.46
CA PHE A 112 4.72 3.61 6.03
C PHE A 112 5.41 3.54 7.39
N ALA A 113 5.10 2.57 8.26
CA ALA A 113 5.81 2.39 9.52
C ALA A 113 7.30 2.04 9.32
N GLU A 114 7.63 1.20 8.34
CA GLU A 114 9.02 0.92 7.99
C GLU A 114 9.72 2.16 7.42
N ALA A 115 9.03 2.97 6.61
CA ALA A 115 9.58 4.22 6.08
C ALA A 115 9.83 5.25 7.20
N GLU A 116 8.89 5.40 8.12
CA GLU A 116 9.02 6.23 9.32
C GLU A 116 10.26 5.83 10.12
N ALA A 117 10.41 4.54 10.45
CA ALA A 117 11.56 4.04 11.19
C ALA A 117 12.91 4.30 10.48
N ARG A 118 12.95 4.24 9.15
CA ARG A 118 14.15 4.55 8.37
C ARG A 118 14.52 6.04 8.40
N LEU A 119 13.52 6.90 8.25
CA LEU A 119 13.72 8.35 8.26
C LEU A 119 14.06 8.88 9.65
N ASP A 120 13.44 8.32 10.71
CA ASP A 120 13.81 8.62 12.09
C ASP A 120 15.28 8.27 12.38
N ALA A 121 15.78 7.15 11.85
CA ALA A 121 17.19 6.77 11.95
C ALA A 121 18.13 7.73 11.18
N GLU A 122 17.62 8.49 10.21
CA GLU A 122 18.32 9.56 9.50
C GLU A 122 18.19 10.93 10.19
N GLY A 123 17.42 11.00 11.29
CA GLY A 123 17.18 12.25 12.04
C GLY A 123 16.04 13.08 11.49
N VAL A 124 15.20 12.56 10.63
CA VAL A 124 14.00 13.21 10.11
C VAL A 124 12.80 12.84 11.00
N ALA A 125 12.24 13.82 11.70
CA ALA A 125 11.06 13.60 12.53
C ALA A 125 9.84 13.24 11.66
N CYS A 126 9.18 12.13 11.97
CA CYS A 126 8.03 11.64 11.23
C CYS A 126 6.83 11.36 12.14
N VAL A 127 5.63 11.52 11.60
CA VAL A 127 4.36 11.11 12.24
C VAL A 127 3.49 10.43 11.20
N SER A 128 2.97 9.24 11.50
CA SER A 128 2.02 8.54 10.64
C SER A 128 0.58 8.70 11.14
N LEU A 129 -0.32 9.04 10.22
CA LEU A 129 -1.76 9.17 10.47
C LEU A 129 -2.55 8.35 9.43
N PRO A 130 -2.94 7.11 9.74
CA PRO A 130 -3.86 6.35 8.91
C PRO A 130 -5.27 6.95 8.95
N VAL A 131 -5.89 7.10 7.79
CA VAL A 131 -7.28 7.58 7.64
C VAL A 131 -8.25 6.45 7.92
N THR A 132 -9.29 6.69 8.74
CA THR A 132 -10.21 5.69 9.28
C THR A 132 -11.68 6.09 9.16
N ASP A 133 -12.07 6.62 8.01
CA ASP A 133 -13.37 7.26 7.78
C ASP A 133 -14.52 6.30 7.40
N ASP A 134 -14.24 5.09 6.88
CA ASP A 134 -15.24 4.16 6.35
C ASP A 134 -16.07 3.48 7.45
N VAL A 135 -17.30 3.98 7.68
CA VAL A 135 -18.19 3.48 8.73
C VAL A 135 -18.69 2.06 8.48
N ALA A 136 -18.66 1.57 7.24
CA ALA A 136 -19.11 0.22 6.91
C ALA A 136 -18.09 -0.87 7.24
N SER A 137 -16.82 -0.50 7.46
CA SER A 137 -15.73 -1.47 7.60
C SER A 137 -15.50 -1.98 9.02
N ALA A 138 -15.92 -1.23 10.05
CA ALA A 138 -15.90 -1.65 11.44
C ALA A 138 -16.85 -0.77 12.29
N PRO A 139 -17.37 -1.29 13.43
CA PRO A 139 -18.22 -0.52 14.34
C PRO A 139 -17.45 0.65 14.98
N ASP A 140 -18.18 1.64 15.52
CA ASP A 140 -17.57 2.82 16.13
C ASP A 140 -16.65 2.48 17.32
N THR A 141 -16.95 1.42 18.06
CA THR A 141 -16.10 0.91 19.15
C THR A 141 -14.74 0.40 18.68
N GLU A 142 -14.58 0.13 17.38
CA GLU A 142 -13.35 -0.35 16.74
C GLU A 142 -12.88 0.61 15.62
N ARG A 143 -13.16 1.91 15.72
CA ARG A 143 -12.83 2.92 14.70
C ARG A 143 -11.41 2.85 14.18
N ALA A 144 -10.43 2.57 15.04
CA ALA A 144 -9.03 2.43 14.66
C ALA A 144 -8.79 1.30 13.63
N ARG A 145 -9.76 0.41 13.42
CA ARG A 145 -9.72 -0.67 12.43
C ARG A 145 -10.44 -0.35 11.13
N ARG A 146 -11.12 0.81 11.06
CA ARG A 146 -11.83 1.24 9.86
C ARG A 146 -10.85 1.48 8.72
N ARG A 147 -11.28 1.19 7.49
CA ARG A 147 -10.55 1.52 6.26
C ARG A 147 -10.58 3.03 6.02
N GLY A 148 -9.63 3.54 5.23
CA GLY A 148 -9.63 4.89 4.70
C GLY A 148 -10.15 4.92 3.28
N ILE A 149 -11.12 5.80 2.99
CA ILE A 149 -11.67 6.03 1.66
C ILE A 149 -11.68 7.53 1.31
N ALA A 150 -12.73 8.09 0.71
CA ALA A 150 -12.73 9.45 0.17
C ALA A 150 -12.61 10.57 1.22
N GLY A 151 -12.91 10.31 2.48
CA GLY A 151 -12.75 11.29 3.57
C GLY A 151 -11.29 11.71 3.80
N GLY A 152 -10.33 10.92 3.35
CA GLY A 152 -8.91 11.29 3.34
C GLY A 152 -8.62 12.62 2.66
N LEU A 153 -9.39 13.01 1.64
CA LEU A 153 -9.28 14.31 0.99
C LEU A 153 -9.37 15.47 1.98
N VAL A 154 -10.32 15.41 2.92
CA VAL A 154 -10.52 16.48 3.92
C VAL A 154 -9.32 16.54 4.86
N VAL A 155 -8.81 15.38 5.29
CA VAL A 155 -7.61 15.26 6.14
C VAL A 155 -6.39 15.88 5.43
N TYR A 156 -6.16 15.52 4.17
CA TYR A 156 -5.02 16.03 3.39
C TYR A 156 -5.12 17.55 3.16
N LYS A 157 -6.35 18.03 2.90
CA LYS A 157 -6.62 19.46 2.68
C LYS A 157 -6.36 20.30 3.93
N VAL A 158 -6.84 19.85 5.09
CA VAL A 158 -6.63 20.54 6.37
C VAL A 158 -5.15 20.53 6.74
N ALA A 159 -4.48 19.37 6.62
CA ALA A 159 -3.05 19.26 6.90
C ALA A 159 -2.20 20.17 6.00
N GLY A 160 -2.46 20.16 4.68
CA GLY A 160 -1.75 20.99 3.72
C GLY A 160 -1.98 22.48 3.94
N ALA A 161 -3.21 22.89 4.29
CA ALA A 161 -3.52 24.29 4.63
C ALA A 161 -2.79 24.75 5.90
N ALA A 162 -2.76 23.92 6.94
CA ALA A 162 -2.02 24.20 8.18
C ALA A 162 -0.52 24.40 7.92
N VAL A 163 0.08 23.61 7.02
CA VAL A 163 1.49 23.80 6.59
C VAL A 163 1.69 25.13 5.89
N GLU A 164 0.79 25.55 5.00
CA GLU A 164 0.91 26.85 4.32
C GLU A 164 0.77 28.03 5.30
N GLU A 165 0.03 27.86 6.40
CA GLU A 165 -0.05 28.82 7.51
C GLU A 165 1.18 28.80 8.43
N GLY A 166 2.08 27.81 8.29
CA GLY A 166 3.33 27.72 9.04
C GLY A 166 3.23 26.89 10.33
N ALA A 167 2.24 26.03 10.45
CA ALA A 167 2.11 25.12 11.59
C ALA A 167 3.30 24.14 11.68
N GLU A 168 3.75 23.85 12.89
CA GLU A 168 4.78 22.85 13.18
C GLU A 168 4.18 21.41 13.12
N LEU A 169 5.05 20.39 13.02
CA LEU A 169 4.66 18.99 12.83
C LEU A 169 3.62 18.50 13.86
N ALA A 170 3.80 18.82 15.13
CA ALA A 170 2.87 18.43 16.18
C ALA A 170 1.48 19.02 15.97
N GLU A 171 1.38 20.27 15.53
CA GLU A 171 0.10 20.94 15.28
C GLU A 171 -0.55 20.45 13.98
N VAL A 172 0.23 20.24 12.91
CA VAL A 172 -0.27 19.64 11.66
C VAL A 172 -0.84 18.24 11.94
N ALA A 173 -0.13 17.42 12.72
CA ALA A 173 -0.58 16.10 13.11
C ALA A 173 -1.85 16.15 13.98
N ARG A 174 -1.94 17.09 14.93
CA ARG A 174 -3.11 17.29 15.78
C ARG A 174 -4.35 17.68 14.96
N LEU A 175 -4.21 18.63 14.03
CA LEU A 175 -5.29 19.10 13.17
C LEU A 175 -5.75 18.00 12.21
N ALA A 176 -4.82 17.28 11.59
CA ALA A 176 -5.12 16.14 10.73
C ALA A 176 -5.82 15.02 11.51
N GLY A 177 -5.38 14.71 12.73
CA GLY A 177 -6.01 13.75 13.64
C GLY A 177 -7.43 14.16 14.02
N ALA A 178 -7.61 15.42 14.43
CA ALA A 178 -8.96 15.96 14.74
C ALA A 178 -9.91 15.91 13.54
N THR A 179 -9.40 16.15 12.32
CA THR A 179 -10.15 16.02 11.07
C THR A 179 -10.56 14.57 10.83
N ASN A 180 -9.62 13.62 10.93
CA ASN A 180 -9.91 12.19 10.79
C ASN A 180 -10.95 11.71 11.81
N ASP A 181 -10.84 12.16 13.05
CA ASP A 181 -11.77 11.81 14.12
C ASP A 181 -13.20 12.32 13.87
N ARG A 182 -13.35 13.39 13.08
CA ARG A 182 -14.63 14.02 12.73
C ARG A 182 -15.13 13.66 11.34
N THR A 183 -14.41 12.80 10.61
CA THR A 183 -14.78 12.39 9.25
C THR A 183 -15.45 11.02 9.26
N ARG A 184 -16.54 10.89 8.51
CA ARG A 184 -17.28 9.65 8.27
C ARG A 184 -17.56 9.52 6.79
N SER A 185 -17.40 8.31 6.26
CA SER A 185 -17.68 8.01 4.85
C SER A 185 -18.42 6.69 4.71
N ILE A 186 -19.27 6.60 3.69
CA ILE A 186 -19.89 5.35 3.26
C ILE A 186 -19.96 5.31 1.75
N GLY A 187 -19.65 4.14 1.17
CA GLY A 187 -19.71 3.89 -0.27
C GLY A 187 -20.82 2.93 -0.67
N VAL A 188 -21.25 3.02 -1.91
CA VAL A 188 -22.16 2.07 -2.57
C VAL A 188 -21.61 1.77 -3.96
N ALA A 189 -21.51 0.50 -4.32
CA ALA A 189 -21.09 0.04 -5.64
C ALA A 189 -22.27 -0.56 -6.42
N PHE A 190 -22.36 -0.26 -7.71
CA PHE A 190 -23.34 -0.80 -8.66
C PHE A 190 -22.71 -1.77 -9.67
N SER A 191 -21.38 -1.77 -9.78
CA SER A 191 -20.62 -2.73 -10.59
C SER A 191 -19.30 -3.07 -9.91
N GLY A 192 -18.62 -4.08 -10.44
CA GLY A 192 -17.22 -4.35 -10.11
C GLY A 192 -16.26 -3.48 -10.90
N CYS A 193 -14.96 -3.75 -10.75
CA CYS A 193 -13.92 -3.18 -11.58
C CYS A 193 -13.03 -4.27 -12.20
N THR A 194 -12.41 -3.94 -13.33
CA THR A 194 -11.44 -4.81 -14.01
C THR A 194 -10.09 -4.12 -14.00
N LEU A 195 -9.04 -4.82 -13.59
CA LEU A 195 -7.69 -4.26 -13.57
C LEU A 195 -7.09 -4.17 -14.98
N PRO A 196 -6.15 -3.25 -15.23
CA PRO A 196 -5.44 -3.17 -16.51
C PRO A 196 -4.80 -4.51 -16.89
N GLY A 197 -5.09 -5.01 -18.08
CA GLY A 197 -4.61 -6.29 -18.57
C GLY A 197 -5.41 -7.52 -18.12
N ALA A 198 -6.30 -7.42 -17.13
CA ALA A 198 -7.15 -8.52 -16.72
C ALA A 198 -8.32 -8.73 -17.71
N ARG A 199 -8.73 -10.00 -17.87
CA ARG A 199 -9.89 -10.38 -18.71
C ARG A 199 -11.19 -10.38 -17.92
N GLU A 200 -11.13 -10.75 -16.67
CA GLU A 200 -12.28 -10.84 -15.76
C GLU A 200 -12.23 -9.69 -14.74
N PRO A 201 -13.38 -9.25 -14.24
CA PRO A 201 -13.44 -8.27 -13.17
C PRO A 201 -12.85 -8.87 -11.89
N LEU A 202 -12.17 -8.03 -11.11
CA LEU A 202 -11.62 -8.36 -9.79
C LEU A 202 -12.75 -8.76 -8.82
N PHE A 203 -13.87 -8.05 -8.89
CA PHE A 203 -15.11 -8.32 -8.17
C PHE A 203 -16.30 -7.86 -9.02
N SER A 204 -17.50 -8.31 -8.70
CA SER A 204 -18.70 -7.98 -9.44
C SER A 204 -19.88 -7.69 -8.51
N VAL A 205 -20.76 -6.80 -8.96
CA VAL A 205 -22.09 -6.61 -8.38
C VAL A 205 -23.10 -6.99 -9.45
N PRO A 206 -24.09 -7.87 -9.17
CA PRO A 206 -25.07 -8.27 -10.16
C PRO A 206 -25.89 -7.10 -10.70
N SER A 207 -26.29 -7.15 -11.97
CA SER A 207 -27.10 -6.11 -12.60
C SER A 207 -28.41 -5.88 -11.84
N GLY A 208 -28.76 -4.61 -11.61
CA GLY A 208 -29.93 -4.22 -10.81
C GLY A 208 -29.75 -4.32 -9.30
N ARG A 209 -28.55 -4.74 -8.85
CA ARG A 209 -28.19 -4.78 -7.44
C ARG A 209 -27.24 -3.65 -7.09
N MET A 210 -27.08 -3.39 -5.80
CA MET A 210 -26.04 -2.55 -5.24
C MET A 210 -25.43 -3.16 -3.99
N ALA A 211 -24.13 -2.94 -3.78
CA ALA A 211 -23.41 -3.37 -2.58
C ALA A 211 -23.12 -2.16 -1.69
N VAL A 212 -23.73 -2.11 -0.52
CA VAL A 212 -23.58 -1.02 0.45
C VAL A 212 -22.33 -1.27 1.30
N GLY A 213 -21.45 -0.27 1.41
CA GLY A 213 -20.23 -0.36 2.19
C GLY A 213 -19.11 -1.17 1.53
N MET A 214 -19.20 -1.45 0.22
CA MET A 214 -18.11 -2.08 -0.52
C MET A 214 -16.89 -1.15 -0.54
N GLY A 215 -15.70 -1.70 -0.26
CA GLY A 215 -14.44 -0.97 -0.28
C GLY A 215 -13.93 -0.70 -1.69
N VAL A 216 -12.94 0.20 -1.79
CA VAL A 216 -12.37 0.63 -3.09
C VAL A 216 -11.54 -0.43 -3.81
N HIS A 217 -11.21 -1.55 -3.14
CA HIS A 217 -10.55 -2.72 -3.75
C HIS A 217 -11.51 -3.92 -3.88
N GLY A 218 -12.84 -3.70 -3.68
CA GLY A 218 -13.83 -4.75 -3.72
C GLY A 218 -14.00 -5.51 -2.41
N GLU A 219 -13.50 -4.97 -1.30
CA GLU A 219 -13.78 -5.56 0.02
C GLU A 219 -15.28 -5.62 0.24
N PRO A 220 -15.82 -6.76 0.73
CA PRO A 220 -17.25 -6.94 0.93
C PRO A 220 -17.89 -5.81 1.73
N GLY A 221 -19.05 -5.36 1.26
CA GLY A 221 -19.91 -4.44 1.98
C GLY A 221 -20.64 -5.11 3.13
N ILE A 222 -21.50 -4.34 3.78
CA ILE A 222 -22.37 -4.80 4.88
C ILE A 222 -23.69 -5.40 4.38
N GLU A 223 -24.11 -5.05 3.16
CA GLU A 223 -25.39 -5.48 2.57
C GLU A 223 -25.31 -5.46 1.05
N GLU A 224 -25.92 -6.46 0.40
CA GLU A 224 -26.24 -6.45 -1.03
C GLU A 224 -27.76 -6.44 -1.20
N ARG A 225 -28.29 -5.47 -1.92
CA ARG A 225 -29.72 -5.25 -2.10
C ARG A 225 -30.06 -4.78 -3.52
N ASP A 226 -31.36 -4.66 -3.83
CA ASP A 226 -31.79 -4.04 -5.09
C ASP A 226 -31.36 -2.59 -5.17
N ALA A 227 -30.97 -2.14 -6.37
CA ALA A 227 -30.59 -0.75 -6.60
C ALA A 227 -31.75 0.21 -6.27
N LEU A 228 -31.44 1.27 -5.55
CA LEU A 228 -32.41 2.27 -5.11
C LEU A 228 -32.53 3.41 -6.12
N GLY A 229 -33.65 4.12 -6.07
CA GLY A 229 -33.77 5.43 -6.67
C GLY A 229 -32.85 6.45 -5.98
N VAL A 230 -32.59 7.58 -6.67
CA VAL A 230 -31.62 8.57 -6.20
C VAL A 230 -31.98 9.17 -4.84
N ASP A 231 -33.27 9.48 -4.59
CA ASP A 231 -33.70 10.07 -3.32
C ASP A 231 -33.57 9.06 -2.15
N GLU A 232 -33.88 7.79 -2.40
CA GLU A 232 -33.72 6.72 -1.42
C GLU A 232 -32.23 6.43 -1.16
N LEU A 233 -31.38 6.47 -2.20
CA LEU A 233 -29.93 6.35 -2.06
C LEU A 233 -29.35 7.50 -1.23
N ALA A 234 -29.77 8.74 -1.51
CA ALA A 234 -29.37 9.91 -0.70
C ALA A 234 -29.74 9.73 0.76
N ALA A 235 -30.98 9.27 1.04
CA ALA A 235 -31.45 9.02 2.41
C ALA A 235 -30.64 7.91 3.11
N LEU A 236 -30.25 6.85 2.38
CA LEU A 236 -29.41 5.80 2.91
C LEU A 236 -28.03 6.34 3.30
N LEU A 237 -27.36 7.06 2.39
CA LEU A 237 -26.01 7.60 2.60
C LEU A 237 -25.98 8.62 3.74
N VAL A 238 -26.84 9.63 3.68
CA VAL A 238 -26.97 10.67 4.70
C VAL A 238 -27.32 10.06 6.06
N GLY A 239 -28.33 9.19 6.10
CA GLY A 239 -28.75 8.53 7.32
C GLY A 239 -27.68 7.65 7.96
N ALA A 240 -26.83 7.01 7.15
CA ALA A 240 -25.68 6.25 7.66
C ALA A 240 -24.65 7.15 8.34
N LEU A 241 -24.28 8.27 7.71
CA LEU A 241 -23.31 9.22 8.28
C LEU A 241 -23.85 9.92 9.52
N TRP A 242 -25.12 10.29 9.51
CA TRP A 242 -25.75 10.98 10.65
C TRP A 242 -25.85 10.10 11.89
N ARG A 243 -26.06 8.79 11.74
CA ARG A 243 -26.02 7.86 12.89
C ARG A 243 -24.64 7.77 13.54
N GLU A 244 -23.60 8.07 12.79
CA GLU A 244 -22.19 8.00 13.21
C GLU A 244 -21.60 9.39 13.54
N SER A 245 -22.45 10.42 13.66
CA SER A 245 -21.98 11.78 13.97
C SER A 245 -21.12 11.82 15.23
N PRO A 246 -19.89 12.37 15.16
CA PRO A 246 -18.98 12.40 16.30
C PRO A 246 -19.43 13.35 17.43
N VAL A 247 -20.38 14.22 17.17
CA VAL A 247 -20.92 15.16 18.16
C VAL A 247 -22.22 14.69 18.84
N GLY A 248 -22.64 13.46 18.53
CA GLY A 248 -23.67 12.71 19.27
C GLY A 248 -25.12 13.00 18.91
N SER A 249 -25.48 14.14 18.36
CA SER A 249 -26.81 14.44 17.80
C SER A 249 -26.70 15.59 16.84
N HIS A 250 -27.51 15.55 15.74
CA HIS A 250 -27.57 16.68 14.81
C HIS A 250 -28.15 17.90 15.50
N GLN A 251 -27.30 18.91 15.64
CA GLN A 251 -27.78 20.22 16.05
C GLN A 251 -28.03 21.09 14.81
N ARG A 252 -29.13 21.83 14.77
CA ARG A 252 -29.35 22.81 13.71
C ARG A 252 -28.21 23.82 13.69
N GLY A 253 -27.62 24.02 12.48
CA GLY A 253 -26.50 24.93 12.28
C GLY A 253 -25.11 24.23 12.32
N GLU A 254 -25.04 22.91 12.49
CA GLU A 254 -23.78 22.18 12.32
C GLU A 254 -23.24 22.36 10.91
N ARG A 255 -21.94 22.67 10.83
CA ARG A 255 -21.22 22.88 9.58
C ARG A 255 -20.44 21.63 9.20
N VAL A 256 -20.56 21.22 7.95
CA VAL A 256 -19.90 20.00 7.47
C VAL A 256 -19.20 20.24 6.13
N ALA A 257 -17.98 19.74 6.00
CA ALA A 257 -17.39 19.53 4.68
C ALA A 257 -17.99 18.25 4.08
N LEU A 258 -18.72 18.38 2.97
CA LEU A 258 -19.27 17.24 2.24
C LEU A 258 -18.44 16.94 1.00
N VAL A 259 -18.15 15.65 0.80
CA VAL A 259 -17.51 15.13 -0.41
C VAL A 259 -18.40 14.05 -0.99
N LEU A 260 -19.07 14.33 -2.10
CA LEU A 260 -19.77 13.34 -2.91
C LEU A 260 -18.86 12.87 -4.03
N ASN A 261 -18.38 11.65 -3.89
CA ASN A 261 -17.32 11.09 -4.72
C ASN A 261 -17.85 10.00 -5.65
N GLY A 262 -17.57 10.12 -6.94
CA GLY A 262 -17.77 9.06 -7.94
C GLY A 262 -16.60 8.07 -7.94
N LEU A 263 -16.90 6.78 -8.09
CA LEU A 263 -15.88 5.73 -8.01
C LEU A 263 -15.25 5.38 -9.38
N GLY A 264 -15.57 6.13 -10.45
CA GLY A 264 -14.87 6.07 -11.74
C GLY A 264 -15.76 5.83 -12.97
N ALA A 265 -16.99 5.35 -12.83
CA ALA A 265 -17.90 5.13 -13.96
C ALA A 265 -19.26 5.83 -13.83
N VAL A 266 -19.47 6.61 -12.78
CA VAL A 266 -20.67 7.43 -12.61
C VAL A 266 -20.44 8.82 -13.22
N LYS A 267 -21.35 9.26 -14.09
CA LYS A 267 -21.22 10.57 -14.74
C LYS A 267 -21.44 11.72 -13.75
N TYR A 268 -20.77 12.84 -13.99
CA TYR A 268 -20.90 14.04 -13.15
C TYR A 268 -22.35 14.51 -13.03
N GLU A 269 -23.15 14.41 -14.12
CA GLU A 269 -24.57 14.78 -14.08
C GLU A 269 -25.37 13.92 -13.11
N GLU A 270 -25.03 12.61 -13.00
CA GLU A 270 -25.66 11.69 -12.03
C GLU A 270 -25.26 12.06 -10.60
N LEU A 271 -23.97 12.43 -10.40
CA LEU A 271 -23.52 12.95 -9.10
C LEU A 271 -24.25 14.23 -8.71
N PHE A 272 -24.50 15.16 -9.65
CA PHE A 272 -25.26 16.38 -9.36
C PHE A 272 -26.74 16.09 -9.03
N VAL A 273 -27.35 15.09 -9.70
CA VAL A 273 -28.70 14.64 -9.34
C VAL A 273 -28.74 14.09 -7.91
N LEU A 274 -27.76 13.25 -7.55
CA LEU A 274 -27.65 12.71 -6.19
C LEU A 274 -27.36 13.81 -5.17
N TYR A 275 -26.45 14.73 -5.47
CA TYR A 275 -26.11 15.84 -4.58
C TYR A 275 -27.30 16.75 -4.30
N ARG A 276 -28.18 17.00 -5.28
CA ARG A 276 -29.44 17.74 -5.08
C ARG A 276 -30.28 17.14 -3.92
N SER A 277 -30.41 15.82 -3.90
CA SER A 277 -31.17 15.12 -2.86
C SER A 277 -30.43 15.12 -1.52
N VAL A 278 -29.10 14.95 -1.52
CA VAL A 278 -28.25 15.09 -0.32
C VAL A 278 -28.38 16.50 0.28
N ALA A 279 -28.29 17.55 -0.55
CA ALA A 279 -28.42 18.94 -0.10
C ALA A 279 -29.80 19.24 0.49
N ALA A 280 -30.88 18.68 -0.09
CA ALA A 280 -32.22 18.81 0.44
C ALA A 280 -32.37 18.16 1.82
N LEU A 281 -31.77 16.99 2.03
CA LEU A 281 -31.76 16.32 3.35
C LEU A 281 -30.94 17.12 4.37
N CYS A 282 -29.77 17.64 4.02
CA CYS A 282 -29.00 18.53 4.88
C CYS A 282 -29.80 19.74 5.32
N ALA A 283 -30.51 20.40 4.37
CA ALA A 283 -31.34 21.56 4.67
C ALA A 283 -32.52 21.20 5.61
N ALA A 284 -33.17 20.05 5.39
CA ALA A 284 -34.25 19.57 6.25
C ALA A 284 -33.79 19.33 7.70
N ASP A 285 -32.59 18.75 7.86
CA ASP A 285 -31.97 18.47 9.15
C ASP A 285 -31.31 19.71 9.78
N GLY A 286 -31.17 20.79 9.00
CA GLY A 286 -30.53 22.03 9.46
C GLY A 286 -29.02 21.97 9.51
N VAL A 287 -28.41 21.00 8.81
CA VAL A 287 -26.95 20.87 8.61
C VAL A 287 -26.53 21.78 7.45
N VAL A 288 -25.41 22.48 7.60
CA VAL A 288 -24.88 23.45 6.63
C VAL A 288 -23.65 22.91 5.93
N PRO A 289 -23.75 22.48 4.65
CA PRO A 289 -22.58 22.13 3.85
C PRO A 289 -21.70 23.36 3.59
N VAL A 290 -20.41 23.24 3.88
CA VAL A 290 -19.40 24.29 3.65
C VAL A 290 -18.52 23.86 2.48
N GLU A 291 -18.52 24.64 1.40
CA GLU A 291 -17.70 24.37 0.20
C GLU A 291 -17.71 22.88 -0.19
N PRO A 292 -18.88 22.32 -0.55
CA PRO A 292 -18.99 20.90 -0.88
C PRO A 292 -18.22 20.55 -2.14
N GLU A 293 -17.63 19.35 -2.18
CA GLU A 293 -16.96 18.80 -3.35
C GLU A 293 -17.80 17.68 -3.98
N VAL A 294 -17.99 17.75 -5.28
CA VAL A 294 -18.74 16.75 -6.06
C VAL A 294 -17.93 16.37 -7.30
N GLY A 295 -17.50 15.11 -7.37
CA GLY A 295 -16.71 14.66 -8.51
C GLY A 295 -15.98 13.34 -8.26
N GLU A 296 -15.09 12.96 -9.15
CA GLU A 296 -14.17 11.86 -8.96
C GLU A 296 -12.94 12.36 -8.19
N LEU A 297 -12.74 11.87 -6.97
CA LEU A 297 -11.68 12.31 -6.06
C LEU A 297 -10.88 11.14 -5.50
N VAL A 298 -11.54 9.99 -5.27
CA VAL A 298 -10.94 8.70 -4.94
C VAL A 298 -11.70 7.63 -5.70
N THR A 299 -11.12 7.10 -6.77
CA THR A 299 -11.80 6.13 -7.64
C THR A 299 -11.38 4.68 -7.36
N SER A 300 -12.03 3.75 -8.02
CA SER A 300 -11.63 2.34 -8.13
C SER A 300 -11.71 1.95 -9.61
N PHE A 301 -10.78 2.47 -10.41
CA PHE A 301 -10.77 2.38 -11.88
C PHE A 301 -12.13 2.72 -12.49
N SER A 302 -12.81 1.70 -13.03
CA SER A 302 -14.09 1.81 -13.74
C SER A 302 -15.28 1.31 -12.91
N MET A 303 -15.17 1.28 -11.59
CA MET A 303 -16.28 0.88 -10.73
C MET A 303 -17.43 1.89 -10.83
N ALA A 304 -18.62 1.44 -11.22
CA ALA A 304 -19.81 2.25 -11.06
C ALA A 304 -20.19 2.26 -9.58
N GLY A 305 -20.15 3.43 -8.99
CA GLY A 305 -20.45 3.59 -7.56
C GLY A 305 -20.23 5.01 -7.10
N VAL A 306 -20.66 5.27 -5.88
CA VAL A 306 -20.52 6.57 -5.22
C VAL A 306 -20.13 6.39 -3.76
N SER A 307 -19.46 7.38 -3.18
CA SER A 307 -19.32 7.50 -1.73
C SER A 307 -19.66 8.91 -1.27
N LEU A 308 -20.23 9.01 -0.08
CA LEU A 308 -20.47 10.27 0.59
C LEU A 308 -19.60 10.32 1.84
N SER A 309 -18.88 11.43 2.00
CA SER A 309 -18.09 11.73 3.19
C SER A 309 -18.58 13.01 3.82
N ALA A 310 -18.64 13.05 5.15
CA ALA A 310 -18.94 14.23 5.93
C ALA A 310 -17.88 14.41 7.02
N CYS A 311 -17.30 15.61 7.09
CA CYS A 311 -16.43 16.02 8.20
C CYS A 311 -17.10 17.16 8.95
N TRP A 312 -17.36 16.98 10.25
CA TRP A 312 -17.93 18.02 11.10
C TRP A 312 -16.89 19.08 11.45
N LEU A 313 -17.18 20.33 11.11
CA LEU A 313 -16.25 21.44 11.18
C LEU A 313 -16.45 22.26 12.46
N ASP A 314 -15.35 22.57 13.14
CA ASP A 314 -15.24 23.73 14.02
C ASP A 314 -14.65 24.92 13.24
N ASP A 315 -14.46 26.05 13.89
CA ASP A 315 -13.98 27.28 13.24
C ASP A 315 -12.57 27.12 12.63
N ASP A 316 -11.69 26.35 13.26
CA ASP A 316 -10.33 26.10 12.74
C ASP A 316 -10.37 25.18 11.53
N LEU A 317 -11.10 24.07 11.61
CA LEU A 317 -11.21 23.13 10.51
C LEU A 317 -11.94 23.73 9.31
N GLU A 318 -12.95 24.58 9.53
CA GLU A 318 -13.63 25.30 8.45
C GLU A 318 -12.69 26.25 7.73
N ARG A 319 -11.96 27.07 8.47
CA ARG A 319 -10.99 28.00 7.92
C ARG A 319 -9.94 27.28 7.07
N LEU A 320 -9.42 26.14 7.56
CA LEU A 320 -8.43 25.34 6.84
C LEU A 320 -9.04 24.60 5.64
N TRP A 321 -10.29 24.14 5.75
CA TRP A 321 -11.01 23.53 4.63
C TRP A 321 -11.24 24.53 3.51
N GLN A 322 -11.61 25.77 3.81
CA GLN A 322 -11.85 26.84 2.84
C GLN A 322 -10.56 27.47 2.31
N ALA A 323 -9.40 27.25 2.94
CA ALA A 323 -8.14 27.83 2.54
C ALA A 323 -7.76 27.46 1.09
N PRO A 324 -7.04 28.35 0.36
CA PRO A 324 -6.66 28.09 -1.02
C PRO A 324 -5.86 26.80 -1.19
N ALA A 325 -6.07 26.12 -2.33
CA ALA A 325 -5.30 24.94 -2.73
C ALA A 325 -5.15 24.88 -4.24
N MET A 326 -4.01 24.34 -4.71
CA MET A 326 -3.74 24.18 -6.13
C MET A 326 -2.94 22.91 -6.41
N ALA A 327 -3.62 21.92 -6.97
CA ALA A 327 -3.08 20.63 -7.38
C ALA A 327 -3.63 20.26 -8.77
N PRO A 328 -3.13 19.21 -9.42
CA PRO A 328 -3.64 18.76 -10.72
C PRO A 328 -5.16 18.56 -10.74
N ALA A 329 -5.72 17.90 -9.73
CA ALA A 329 -7.14 17.53 -9.70
C ALA A 329 -7.98 18.25 -8.62
N PHE A 330 -7.38 19.12 -7.82
CA PHE A 330 -8.11 19.88 -6.80
C PHE A 330 -7.66 21.33 -6.78
N ARG A 331 -8.61 22.25 -6.90
CA ARG A 331 -8.34 23.70 -6.89
C ARG A 331 -9.41 24.41 -6.12
N ARG A 332 -8.99 25.27 -5.18
CA ARG A 332 -9.90 26.09 -4.36
C ARG A 332 -9.30 27.47 -4.14
N GLY A 333 -10.15 28.51 -4.25
CA GLY A 333 -9.76 29.88 -4.03
C GLY A 333 -8.76 30.41 -5.06
N ALA A 334 -8.16 31.57 -4.76
CA ALA A 334 -7.09 32.19 -5.54
C ALA A 334 -5.80 32.20 -4.71
N LEU A 335 -4.71 31.74 -5.28
CA LEU A 335 -3.39 31.95 -4.70
C LEU A 335 -2.99 33.42 -4.86
N ALA A 336 -2.24 33.95 -3.90
CA ALA A 336 -1.80 35.34 -3.91
C ALA A 336 -1.01 35.69 -5.20
N PRO A 337 -1.19 36.90 -5.75
CA PRO A 337 -0.33 37.39 -6.84
C PRO A 337 1.15 37.29 -6.43
N GLY A 338 1.98 36.68 -7.27
CA GLY A 338 3.39 36.41 -6.98
C GLY A 338 3.68 34.95 -6.59
N SER A 339 2.66 34.11 -6.42
CA SER A 339 2.83 32.66 -6.33
C SER A 339 3.10 32.01 -7.69
N ALA A 340 3.19 32.80 -8.78
CA ALA A 340 3.60 32.31 -10.07
C ALA A 340 5.00 31.71 -9.97
N TYR A 341 5.14 30.45 -10.38
CA TYR A 341 6.41 29.78 -10.54
C TYR A 341 7.29 30.59 -11.51
N GLU A 342 8.37 31.15 -11.03
CA GLU A 342 9.46 31.61 -11.91
C GLU A 342 10.20 30.34 -12.35
N GLU A 343 10.09 30.00 -13.64
CA GLU A 343 10.91 28.95 -14.22
C GLU A 343 12.38 29.25 -13.92
N PRO A 344 13.15 28.30 -13.35
CA PRO A 344 14.59 28.50 -13.22
C PRO A 344 15.14 28.72 -14.62
N GLN A 345 15.67 29.92 -14.90
CA GLN A 345 16.28 30.21 -16.19
C GLN A 345 17.42 29.22 -16.41
N GLY A 346 17.30 28.35 -17.42
CA GLY A 346 18.38 27.49 -17.91
C GLY A 346 18.35 26.03 -17.49
N GLY A 347 17.25 25.50 -16.99
CA GLY A 347 17.10 24.04 -16.82
C GLY A 347 16.48 23.43 -18.07
N GLU A 348 17.28 22.82 -18.95
CA GLU A 348 16.76 21.81 -19.87
C GLU A 348 15.87 20.85 -19.06
N VAL A 349 14.63 20.65 -19.50
CA VAL A 349 13.79 19.57 -18.98
C VAL A 349 14.46 18.25 -19.42
N VAL A 350 15.38 17.78 -18.59
CA VAL A 350 16.05 16.50 -18.82
C VAL A 350 15.06 15.40 -18.45
N VAL A 351 14.10 15.15 -19.34
CA VAL A 351 13.20 14.01 -19.26
C VAL A 351 13.98 12.69 -19.37
N ARG A 352 15.25 12.73 -19.79
CA ARG A 352 16.06 11.53 -20.01
C ARG A 352 16.72 10.95 -18.74
N ASP A 353 17.02 11.72 -17.72
CA ASP A 353 17.73 11.18 -16.55
C ASP A 353 16.81 10.64 -15.45
N ALA A 354 15.50 10.87 -15.54
CA ALA A 354 14.54 10.26 -14.62
C ALA A 354 14.02 8.88 -15.10
N ILE A 355 14.21 8.55 -16.38
CA ILE A 355 13.74 7.28 -16.96
C ILE A 355 14.83 6.21 -16.97
N THR A 356 16.09 6.60 -16.94
CA THR A 356 17.12 5.63 -16.60
C THR A 356 17.05 5.43 -15.09
N SER A 357 16.38 4.36 -14.69
CA SER A 357 16.65 3.72 -13.41
C SER A 357 18.17 3.61 -13.31
N SER A 358 18.81 4.57 -12.66
CA SER A 358 20.20 4.42 -12.28
C SER A 358 20.23 3.19 -11.39
N PRO A 359 20.94 2.11 -11.76
CA PRO A 359 21.12 0.97 -10.87
C PRO A 359 21.87 1.38 -9.60
N ASP A 360 22.25 2.64 -9.49
CA ASP A 360 23.06 3.23 -8.43
C ASP A 360 22.30 4.01 -7.35
N SER A 361 20.96 3.98 -7.32
CA SER A 361 20.26 4.22 -6.07
C SER A 361 20.39 2.96 -5.19
N SER A 362 21.61 2.62 -4.84
CA SER A 362 21.90 1.72 -3.73
C SER A 362 21.11 2.25 -2.53
N PRO A 363 20.34 1.41 -1.82
CA PRO A 363 19.82 1.82 -0.53
C PRO A 363 21.00 2.36 0.26
N ALA A 364 20.91 3.62 0.68
CA ALA A 364 21.92 4.21 1.54
C ALA A 364 22.05 3.29 2.77
N GLY A 365 23.14 2.52 2.87
CA GLY A 365 23.36 1.65 4.00
C GLY A 365 23.85 0.24 3.73
N ALA A 366 23.94 -0.27 2.51
CA ALA A 366 24.71 -1.48 2.25
C ALA A 366 26.20 -1.17 2.37
N ARG A 367 26.68 -0.90 3.60
CA ARG A 367 28.13 -0.97 3.88
C ARG A 367 28.58 -2.37 3.54
N VAL A 368 29.57 -2.50 2.64
CA VAL A 368 30.35 -3.72 2.50
C VAL A 368 31.01 -3.93 3.87
N VAL A 369 30.41 -4.76 4.71
CA VAL A 369 31.01 -5.20 5.97
C VAL A 369 32.03 -6.24 5.57
N ASP A 370 33.25 -6.14 6.09
CA ASP A 370 34.29 -7.15 5.87
C ASP A 370 33.79 -8.51 6.36
N ALA A 371 33.42 -9.35 5.42
CA ALA A 371 32.95 -10.70 5.68
C ALA A 371 34.14 -11.67 5.60
N ASP A 372 34.13 -12.70 6.43
CA ASP A 372 35.14 -13.76 6.31
C ASP A 372 34.81 -14.77 5.18
N ASP A 373 35.74 -15.64 4.88
CA ASP A 373 35.60 -16.60 3.77
C ASP A 373 34.44 -17.59 3.97
N GLY A 374 34.14 -17.96 5.23
CA GLY A 374 33.02 -18.83 5.57
C GLY A 374 31.68 -18.19 5.25
N SER A 375 31.51 -16.94 5.66
CA SER A 375 30.26 -16.17 5.38
C SER A 375 30.15 -15.83 3.89
N ARG A 376 31.26 -15.52 3.19
CA ARG A 376 31.25 -15.32 1.72
C ARG A 376 30.84 -16.58 0.97
N ALA A 377 31.29 -17.77 1.43
CA ALA A 377 30.82 -19.03 0.86
C ALA A 377 29.33 -19.24 1.05
N ALA A 378 28.80 -18.99 2.24
CA ALA A 378 27.38 -19.04 2.52
C ALA A 378 26.59 -18.01 1.70
N ALA A 379 27.10 -16.80 1.50
CA ALA A 379 26.51 -15.78 0.66
C ALA A 379 26.29 -16.24 -0.79
N ARG A 380 27.26 -16.98 -1.38
CA ARG A 380 27.10 -17.58 -2.72
C ARG A 380 26.00 -18.63 -2.76
N VAL A 381 25.86 -19.44 -1.71
CA VAL A 381 24.78 -20.43 -1.59
C VAL A 381 23.42 -19.73 -1.51
N VAL A 382 23.29 -18.67 -0.70
CA VAL A 382 22.09 -17.86 -0.59
C VAL A 382 21.72 -17.24 -1.95
N ALA A 383 22.68 -16.64 -2.65
CA ALA A 383 22.43 -16.02 -3.96
C ALA A 383 21.95 -17.05 -5.00
N ALA A 384 22.57 -18.23 -5.04
CA ALA A 384 22.15 -19.33 -5.91
C ALA A 384 20.75 -19.85 -5.54
N GLY A 385 20.41 -19.95 -4.26
CA GLY A 385 19.08 -20.31 -3.78
C GLY A 385 18.00 -19.31 -4.22
N LEU A 386 18.25 -18.02 -4.04
CA LEU A 386 17.34 -16.96 -4.47
C LEU A 386 17.17 -16.92 -6.00
N ALA A 387 18.20 -17.19 -6.77
CA ALA A 387 18.08 -17.27 -8.23
C ALA A 387 17.14 -18.41 -8.68
N ARG A 388 17.23 -19.60 -8.04
CA ARG A 388 16.31 -20.70 -8.32
C ARG A 388 14.89 -20.40 -7.85
N ALA A 389 14.74 -19.78 -6.67
CA ALA A 389 13.44 -19.33 -6.18
C ALA A 389 12.76 -18.34 -7.14
N ALA A 390 13.52 -17.40 -7.71
CA ALA A 390 13.02 -16.47 -8.71
C ALA A 390 12.53 -17.19 -9.98
N ALA A 391 13.27 -18.15 -10.47
CA ALA A 391 12.87 -18.96 -11.62
C ALA A 391 11.59 -19.77 -11.34
N ALA A 392 11.47 -20.38 -10.16
CA ALA A 392 10.30 -21.14 -9.76
C ALA A 392 9.04 -20.25 -9.63
N LEU A 393 9.19 -19.07 -9.04
CA LEU A 393 8.08 -18.11 -8.90
C LEU A 393 7.65 -17.52 -10.25
N SER A 394 8.60 -17.23 -11.15
CA SER A 394 8.27 -16.80 -12.51
C SER A 394 7.48 -17.85 -13.27
N ALA A 395 7.89 -19.13 -13.17
CA ALA A 395 7.15 -20.25 -13.77
C ALA A 395 5.73 -20.43 -13.16
N ALA A 396 5.55 -20.11 -11.88
CA ALA A 396 4.30 -20.25 -11.17
C ALA A 396 3.41 -18.98 -11.20
N LYS A 397 3.84 -17.88 -11.85
CA LYS A 397 3.18 -16.58 -11.86
C LYS A 397 1.68 -16.65 -12.12
N GLU A 398 1.28 -17.33 -13.21
CA GLU A 398 -0.13 -17.42 -13.58
C GLU A 398 -0.95 -18.25 -12.58
N SER A 399 -0.39 -19.32 -12.02
CA SER A 399 -1.10 -20.15 -11.04
C SER A 399 -1.29 -19.43 -9.72
N LEU A 400 -0.28 -18.72 -9.23
CA LEU A 400 -0.36 -17.90 -8.03
C LEU A 400 -1.37 -16.76 -8.19
N GLY A 401 -1.41 -16.11 -9.36
CA GLY A 401 -2.42 -15.11 -9.69
C GLY A 401 -3.84 -15.68 -9.68
N ARG A 402 -4.04 -16.90 -10.23
CA ARG A 402 -5.36 -17.59 -10.18
C ARG A 402 -5.80 -17.93 -8.77
N TYR A 403 -4.89 -18.40 -7.90
CA TYR A 403 -5.23 -18.67 -6.50
C TYR A 403 -5.62 -17.40 -5.76
N ASP A 404 -4.88 -16.34 -5.98
CA ASP A 404 -5.13 -15.05 -5.34
C ASP A 404 -6.44 -14.42 -5.82
N ALA A 405 -6.78 -14.51 -7.10
CA ALA A 405 -8.02 -13.96 -7.66
C ALA A 405 -9.31 -14.56 -7.05
N VAL A 406 -9.24 -15.68 -6.33
CA VAL A 406 -10.41 -16.27 -5.65
C VAL A 406 -10.78 -15.47 -4.39
N ALA A 407 -9.79 -14.89 -3.69
CA ALA A 407 -10.00 -14.19 -2.42
C ALA A 407 -9.06 -12.98 -2.23
N GLY A 408 -8.49 -12.48 -3.32
CA GLY A 408 -7.62 -11.32 -3.40
C GLY A 408 -7.84 -10.58 -4.71
N ASP A 409 -6.85 -9.84 -5.16
CA ASP A 409 -6.88 -9.03 -6.38
C ASP A 409 -6.14 -9.66 -7.59
N GLY A 410 -5.63 -10.88 -7.41
CA GLY A 410 -4.98 -11.64 -8.49
C GLY A 410 -3.56 -11.18 -8.81
N ASP A 411 -2.97 -10.28 -8.01
CA ASP A 411 -1.66 -9.68 -8.26
C ASP A 411 -0.50 -10.44 -7.60
N HIS A 412 -0.78 -11.40 -6.71
CA HIS A 412 0.23 -12.12 -5.94
C HIS A 412 1.34 -12.73 -6.82
N GLY A 413 0.97 -13.34 -7.94
CA GLY A 413 1.94 -13.92 -8.88
C GLY A 413 2.89 -12.88 -9.48
N ILE A 414 2.38 -11.70 -9.83
CA ILE A 414 3.16 -10.59 -10.37
C ILE A 414 4.10 -10.03 -9.29
N GLY A 415 3.59 -9.81 -8.09
CA GLY A 415 4.37 -9.32 -6.96
C GLY A 415 5.51 -10.28 -6.60
N MET A 416 5.25 -11.58 -6.57
CA MET A 416 6.27 -12.60 -6.26
C MET A 416 7.33 -12.71 -7.35
N GLU A 417 6.96 -12.68 -8.63
CA GLU A 417 7.92 -12.67 -9.74
C GLU A 417 8.84 -11.45 -9.65
N ARG A 418 8.29 -10.24 -9.54
CA ARG A 418 9.08 -8.99 -9.47
C ARG A 418 9.99 -8.95 -8.25
N GLY A 419 9.45 -9.26 -7.08
CA GLY A 419 10.20 -9.26 -5.82
C GLY A 419 11.35 -10.25 -5.81
N SER A 420 11.09 -11.49 -6.21
CA SER A 420 12.12 -12.53 -6.24
C SER A 420 13.22 -12.26 -7.28
N ALA A 421 12.87 -11.73 -8.46
CA ALA A 421 13.85 -11.35 -9.49
C ALA A 421 14.79 -10.24 -8.99
N ALA A 422 14.23 -9.20 -8.35
CA ALA A 422 15.03 -8.12 -7.76
C ALA A 422 15.93 -8.62 -6.61
N ALA A 423 15.40 -9.49 -5.74
CA ALA A 423 16.16 -10.09 -4.66
C ALA A 423 17.33 -10.96 -5.18
N ALA A 424 17.08 -11.77 -6.19
CA ALA A 424 18.11 -12.60 -6.82
C ALA A 424 19.22 -11.74 -7.46
N ALA A 425 18.87 -10.70 -8.19
CA ALA A 425 19.82 -9.76 -8.78
C ALA A 425 20.68 -9.05 -7.71
N MET A 426 20.05 -8.57 -6.64
CA MET A 426 20.75 -7.93 -5.53
C MET A 426 21.67 -8.90 -4.80
N ALA A 427 21.20 -10.13 -4.51
CA ALA A 427 22.01 -11.16 -3.87
C ALA A 427 23.23 -11.52 -4.69
N ALA A 428 23.08 -11.70 -6.00
CA ALA A 428 24.21 -11.98 -6.90
C ALA A 428 25.24 -10.84 -6.89
N ARG A 429 24.79 -9.58 -6.95
CA ARG A 429 25.66 -8.38 -6.89
C ARG A 429 26.43 -8.31 -5.59
N LEU A 430 25.76 -8.46 -4.44
CA LEU A 430 26.39 -8.38 -3.12
C LEU A 430 27.37 -9.55 -2.89
N ALA A 431 27.01 -10.76 -3.27
CA ALA A 431 27.91 -11.92 -3.18
C ALA A 431 29.14 -11.74 -4.05
N ALA A 432 29.01 -11.21 -5.27
CA ALA A 432 30.14 -10.88 -6.15
C ALA A 432 31.02 -9.76 -5.57
N ALA A 433 30.46 -8.82 -4.84
CA ALA A 433 31.20 -7.77 -4.13
C ALA A 433 31.89 -8.26 -2.84
N GLY A 434 31.73 -9.54 -2.46
CA GLY A 434 32.37 -10.12 -1.29
C GLY A 434 31.64 -9.93 0.03
N SER A 435 30.37 -9.54 -0.03
CA SER A 435 29.51 -9.43 1.17
C SER A 435 29.26 -10.80 1.81
N GLY A 436 29.00 -10.83 3.11
CA GLY A 436 28.64 -12.02 3.86
C GLY A 436 27.17 -12.40 3.71
N ALA A 437 26.78 -13.55 4.26
CA ALA A 437 25.45 -14.12 4.14
C ALA A 437 24.35 -13.21 4.74
N GLY A 438 24.64 -12.55 5.85
CA GLY A 438 23.74 -11.62 6.51
C GLY A 438 23.42 -10.40 5.64
N SER A 439 24.45 -9.74 5.12
CA SER A 439 24.32 -8.59 4.23
C SER A 439 23.62 -8.96 2.92
N VAL A 440 23.89 -10.14 2.35
CA VAL A 440 23.24 -10.63 1.13
C VAL A 440 21.75 -10.83 1.36
N LEU A 441 21.33 -11.49 2.46
CA LEU A 441 19.92 -11.67 2.79
C LEU A 441 19.22 -10.33 3.09
N ALA A 442 19.88 -9.45 3.82
CA ALA A 442 19.32 -8.14 4.14
C ALA A 442 19.08 -7.28 2.89
N GLY A 443 20.09 -7.23 1.98
CA GLY A 443 19.98 -6.53 0.72
C GLY A 443 18.93 -7.15 -0.23
N ALA A 444 18.88 -8.49 -0.32
CA ALA A 444 17.87 -9.20 -1.08
C ALA A 444 16.48 -8.94 -0.54
N GLY A 445 16.30 -8.93 0.79
CA GLY A 445 15.03 -8.61 1.44
C GLY A 445 14.56 -7.18 1.15
N ALA A 446 15.46 -6.20 1.16
CA ALA A 446 15.15 -4.83 0.79
C ALA A 446 14.70 -4.74 -0.67
N ALA A 447 15.44 -5.38 -1.58
CA ALA A 447 15.11 -5.40 -3.01
C ALA A 447 13.77 -6.12 -3.29
N TRP A 448 13.48 -7.21 -2.56
CA TRP A 448 12.20 -7.90 -2.67
C TRP A 448 11.05 -6.99 -2.27
N ALA A 449 11.13 -6.37 -1.09
CA ALA A 449 10.09 -5.48 -0.58
C ALA A 449 9.83 -4.31 -1.54
N ASP A 450 10.89 -3.70 -2.08
CA ASP A 450 10.81 -2.55 -2.99
C ASP A 450 10.13 -2.92 -4.32
N ALA A 451 10.54 -4.02 -4.94
CA ALA A 451 10.04 -4.42 -6.25
C ALA A 451 8.65 -5.07 -6.21
N ALA A 452 8.31 -5.82 -5.17
CA ALA A 452 7.01 -6.45 -5.01
C ALA A 452 5.95 -5.45 -4.52
N GLY A 453 6.30 -4.57 -3.56
CA GLY A 453 5.34 -3.73 -2.87
C GLY A 453 4.28 -4.53 -2.08
N GLY A 454 3.21 -3.86 -1.68
CA GLY A 454 2.08 -4.50 -1.00
C GLY A 454 2.45 -5.15 0.34
N THR A 455 1.49 -5.87 0.92
CA THR A 455 1.69 -6.60 2.18
C THR A 455 2.68 -7.76 2.02
N SER A 456 2.57 -8.53 0.93
CA SER A 456 3.43 -9.69 0.68
C SER A 456 4.89 -9.28 0.50
N GLY A 457 5.17 -8.19 -0.23
CA GLY A 457 6.52 -7.67 -0.40
C GLY A 457 7.13 -7.22 0.93
N ALA A 458 6.36 -6.52 1.77
CA ALA A 458 6.81 -6.09 3.09
C ALA A 458 7.17 -7.28 4.00
N LEU A 459 6.32 -8.33 4.04
CA LEU A 459 6.54 -9.52 4.87
C LEU A 459 7.74 -10.35 4.40
N TRP A 460 7.88 -10.61 3.10
CA TRP A 460 9.06 -11.29 2.53
C TRP A 460 10.35 -10.52 2.83
N GLY A 461 10.33 -9.20 2.60
CA GLY A 461 11.48 -8.34 2.90
C GLY A 461 11.87 -8.37 4.37
N LEU A 462 10.88 -8.31 5.27
CA LEU A 462 11.10 -8.41 6.71
C LEU A 462 11.71 -9.77 7.09
N GLY A 463 11.15 -10.88 6.62
CA GLY A 463 11.63 -12.23 6.90
C GLY A 463 13.09 -12.41 6.49
N LEU A 464 13.44 -12.03 5.26
CA LEU A 464 14.82 -12.12 4.75
C LEU A 464 15.79 -11.23 5.54
N ARG A 465 15.40 -10.00 5.90
CA ARG A 465 16.25 -9.13 6.73
C ARG A 465 16.46 -9.69 8.12
N ARG A 466 15.45 -10.26 8.76
CA ARG A 466 15.57 -10.89 10.09
C ARG A 466 16.48 -12.12 10.04
N ALA A 467 16.30 -12.98 9.04
CA ALA A 467 17.21 -14.10 8.83
C ALA A 467 18.65 -13.64 8.62
N GLY A 468 18.86 -12.60 7.81
CA GLY A 468 20.18 -12.01 7.58
C GLY A 468 20.81 -11.44 8.85
N ALA A 469 20.06 -10.70 9.65
CA ALA A 469 20.53 -10.16 10.92
C ALA A 469 20.96 -11.26 11.91
N ARG A 470 20.25 -12.40 11.92
CA ARG A 470 20.56 -13.54 12.78
C ARG A 470 21.82 -14.29 12.32
N LEU A 471 22.02 -14.44 11.01
CA LEU A 471 23.20 -15.13 10.49
C LEU A 471 24.47 -14.29 10.57
N GLY A 472 24.38 -12.99 10.36
CA GLY A 472 25.53 -12.09 10.33
C GLY A 472 26.49 -12.36 9.16
N ASP A 473 27.67 -11.70 9.21
CA ASP A 473 28.68 -11.74 8.15
C ASP A 473 29.99 -12.41 8.60
N THR A 474 29.97 -13.15 9.69
CA THR A 474 31.14 -13.82 10.25
C THR A 474 30.89 -15.32 10.44
N GLY A 475 31.84 -16.14 10.02
CA GLY A 475 31.79 -17.60 10.07
C GLY A 475 30.86 -18.24 9.02
N ALA A 476 31.04 -19.51 8.80
CA ALA A 476 30.10 -20.33 8.04
C ALA A 476 28.90 -20.65 8.96
N PRO A 477 27.66 -20.27 8.61
CA PRO A 477 26.52 -20.58 9.48
C PRO A 477 26.29 -22.09 9.55
N GLY A 478 26.31 -22.64 10.75
CA GLY A 478 25.95 -24.03 10.98
C GLY A 478 24.45 -24.27 10.87
N ALA A 479 24.03 -25.53 10.77
CA ALA A 479 22.64 -25.92 10.60
C ALA A 479 21.72 -25.37 11.71
N ALA A 480 22.18 -25.29 12.96
CA ALA A 480 21.43 -24.70 14.07
C ALA A 480 21.19 -23.20 13.87
N ALA A 481 22.20 -22.46 13.39
CA ALA A 481 22.08 -21.03 13.12
C ALA A 481 21.08 -20.75 11.99
N VAL A 482 21.04 -21.60 10.95
CA VAL A 482 20.05 -21.52 9.88
C VAL A 482 18.62 -21.75 10.41
N ALA A 483 18.43 -22.76 11.26
CA ALA A 483 17.13 -23.02 11.89
C ALA A 483 16.68 -21.86 12.78
N ASP A 484 17.60 -21.29 13.57
CA ASP A 484 17.31 -20.11 14.41
C ASP A 484 16.92 -18.88 13.57
N ALA A 485 17.60 -18.67 12.42
CA ALA A 485 17.29 -17.57 11.53
C ALA A 485 15.88 -17.67 10.91
N LEU A 486 15.44 -18.90 10.61
CA LEU A 486 14.09 -19.16 10.12
C LEU A 486 13.02 -18.96 11.21
N ASP A 487 13.30 -19.39 12.43
CA ASP A 487 12.38 -19.16 13.56
C ASP A 487 12.20 -17.65 13.83
N GLU A 488 13.31 -16.88 13.82
CA GLU A 488 13.25 -15.41 13.99
C GLU A 488 12.51 -14.72 12.83
N ALA A 489 12.74 -15.19 11.60
CA ALA A 489 12.02 -14.69 10.44
C ALA A 489 10.51 -14.96 10.55
N GLY A 490 10.13 -16.18 10.93
CA GLY A 490 8.74 -16.57 11.13
C GLY A 490 8.06 -15.78 12.23
N ALA A 491 8.72 -15.59 13.38
CA ALA A 491 8.21 -14.78 14.48
C ALA A 491 8.00 -13.31 14.09
N ALA A 492 8.93 -12.74 13.32
CA ALA A 492 8.81 -11.36 12.83
C ALA A 492 7.67 -11.20 11.83
N VAL A 493 7.52 -12.13 10.90
CA VAL A 493 6.41 -12.14 9.93
C VAL A 493 5.07 -12.29 10.64
N ALA A 494 4.97 -13.18 11.63
CA ALA A 494 3.75 -13.37 12.43
C ALA A 494 3.37 -12.09 13.19
N ALA A 495 4.33 -11.48 13.86
CA ALA A 495 4.10 -10.24 14.60
C ALA A 495 3.68 -9.07 13.70
N ALA A 496 4.36 -8.89 12.56
CA ALA A 496 4.05 -7.81 11.62
C ALA A 496 2.71 -8.03 10.88
N GLY A 497 2.42 -9.28 10.49
CA GLY A 497 1.17 -9.63 9.82
C GLY A 497 -0.04 -9.73 10.75
N GLY A 498 0.17 -9.75 12.07
CA GLY A 498 -0.90 -9.94 13.05
C GLY A 498 -1.65 -11.27 12.86
N ALA A 499 -0.96 -12.31 12.38
CA ALA A 499 -1.53 -13.60 12.00
C ALA A 499 -0.88 -14.75 12.76
N VAL A 500 -1.61 -15.84 12.88
CA VAL A 500 -1.15 -17.10 13.49
C VAL A 500 -1.35 -18.27 12.53
N GLU A 501 -0.74 -19.40 12.83
CA GLU A 501 -0.99 -20.65 12.09
C GLU A 501 -2.47 -21.02 12.16
N GLY A 502 -3.09 -21.38 11.06
CA GLY A 502 -4.52 -21.65 10.91
C GLY A 502 -5.32 -20.44 10.37
N ASP A 503 -4.71 -19.29 10.20
CA ASP A 503 -5.37 -18.10 9.65
C ASP A 503 -5.40 -18.05 8.13
N LYS A 504 -4.89 -19.07 7.46
CA LYS A 504 -4.77 -19.19 6.00
C LYS A 504 -3.90 -18.09 5.41
N THR A 505 -2.60 -18.16 5.71
CA THR A 505 -1.56 -17.23 5.29
C THR A 505 -0.26 -17.98 4.98
N MET A 506 0.78 -17.26 4.54
CA MET A 506 2.12 -17.85 4.35
C MET A 506 2.67 -18.54 5.62
N LEU A 507 2.20 -18.17 6.82
CA LEU A 507 2.61 -18.77 8.08
C LEU A 507 2.20 -20.25 8.18
N ASP A 508 1.13 -20.64 7.50
CA ASP A 508 0.66 -22.02 7.46
C ASP A 508 1.60 -22.96 6.69
N ALA A 509 2.55 -22.43 5.93
CA ALA A 509 3.65 -23.20 5.35
C ALA A 509 4.99 -22.94 6.03
N LEU A 510 5.28 -21.68 6.41
CA LEU A 510 6.53 -21.26 7.02
C LEU A 510 6.77 -21.91 8.38
N LEU A 511 5.77 -21.88 9.28
CA LEU A 511 5.93 -22.44 10.62
C LEU A 511 6.07 -23.96 10.62
N PRO A 512 5.28 -24.73 9.85
CA PRO A 512 5.50 -26.18 9.65
C PRO A 512 6.89 -26.49 9.08
N PHE A 513 7.37 -25.71 8.09
CA PHE A 513 8.72 -25.84 7.55
C PHE A 513 9.80 -25.70 8.63
N ALA A 514 9.75 -24.61 9.40
CA ALA A 514 10.74 -24.32 10.43
C ALA A 514 10.77 -25.42 11.52
N ARG A 515 9.58 -25.91 11.94
CA ARG A 515 9.46 -27.02 12.90
C ARG A 515 10.01 -28.33 12.34
N ALA A 516 9.70 -28.67 11.08
CA ALA A 516 10.17 -29.89 10.45
C ALA A 516 11.70 -29.89 10.28
N LEU A 517 12.27 -28.74 9.83
CA LEU A 517 13.70 -28.55 9.72
C LEU A 517 14.39 -28.79 11.08
N ARG A 518 13.92 -28.15 12.12
CA ARG A 518 14.48 -28.27 13.45
C ARG A 518 14.35 -29.71 14.01
N ALA A 519 13.24 -30.37 13.73
CA ALA A 519 13.04 -31.77 14.15
C ALA A 519 14.01 -32.72 13.46
N ALA A 520 14.21 -32.57 12.14
CA ALA A 520 15.13 -33.40 11.37
C ALA A 520 16.60 -33.19 11.81
N LEU A 521 17.00 -31.93 12.04
CA LEU A 521 18.34 -31.62 12.57
C LEU A 521 18.58 -32.22 13.95
N ARG A 522 17.58 -32.18 14.86
CA ARG A 522 17.68 -32.83 16.18
C ARG A 522 17.75 -34.36 16.08
N ALA A 523 17.18 -34.95 15.04
CA ALA A 523 17.27 -36.37 14.74
C ALA A 523 18.63 -36.78 14.12
N GLY A 524 19.51 -35.79 13.86
CA GLY A 524 20.86 -36.03 13.34
C GLY A 524 20.97 -35.99 11.80
N ALA A 525 19.94 -35.52 11.09
CA ALA A 525 20.06 -35.30 9.65
C ALA A 525 21.03 -34.14 9.35
N ASP A 526 21.73 -34.20 8.25
CA ASP A 526 22.46 -33.03 7.72
C ASP A 526 21.49 -31.94 7.25
N LEU A 527 22.02 -30.73 7.03
CA LEU A 527 21.19 -29.58 6.67
C LEU A 527 20.44 -29.79 5.34
N GLY A 528 21.06 -30.42 4.33
CA GLY A 528 20.44 -30.64 3.02
C GLY A 528 19.25 -31.61 3.12
N ALA A 529 19.45 -32.76 3.77
CA ALA A 529 18.41 -33.75 3.98
C ALA A 529 17.28 -33.19 4.86
N ALA A 530 17.62 -32.44 5.93
CA ALA A 530 16.65 -31.79 6.80
C ALA A 530 15.82 -30.74 6.06
N TRP A 531 16.47 -29.95 5.21
CA TRP A 531 15.82 -28.92 4.39
C TRP A 531 14.85 -29.53 3.38
N THR A 532 15.26 -30.56 2.65
CA THR A 532 14.40 -31.28 1.68
C THR A 532 13.16 -31.85 2.35
N ALA A 533 13.32 -32.50 3.50
CA ALA A 533 12.18 -33.01 4.27
C ALA A 533 11.26 -31.89 4.75
N ALA A 534 11.80 -30.76 5.19
CA ALA A 534 11.03 -29.59 5.62
C ALA A 534 10.30 -28.92 4.44
N ALA A 535 10.92 -28.84 3.26
CA ALA A 535 10.30 -28.28 2.06
C ALA A 535 9.08 -29.13 1.61
N HIS A 536 9.21 -30.45 1.68
CA HIS A 536 8.07 -31.34 1.43
C HIS A 536 6.90 -31.10 2.42
N ASN A 537 7.22 -30.97 3.71
CA ASN A 537 6.22 -30.62 4.73
C ASN A 537 5.57 -29.27 4.49
N ALA A 538 6.32 -28.26 4.02
CA ALA A 538 5.76 -26.96 3.66
C ALA A 538 4.79 -27.06 2.47
N ALA A 539 5.09 -27.88 1.48
CA ALA A 539 4.23 -28.09 0.31
C ALA A 539 2.90 -28.77 0.74
N GLU A 540 2.96 -29.81 1.55
CA GLU A 540 1.76 -30.46 2.11
C GLU A 540 0.94 -29.49 2.95
N ALA A 541 1.58 -28.70 3.81
CA ALA A 541 0.93 -27.70 4.65
C ALA A 541 0.25 -26.59 3.81
N ALA A 542 0.89 -26.16 2.72
CA ALA A 542 0.29 -25.20 1.79
C ALA A 542 -1.00 -25.74 1.14
N GLU A 543 -1.03 -26.99 0.71
CA GLU A 543 -2.24 -27.61 0.16
C GLU A 543 -3.35 -27.73 1.21
N VAL A 544 -3.02 -28.03 2.46
CA VAL A 544 -4.00 -28.12 3.57
C VAL A 544 -4.71 -26.78 3.79
N THR A 545 -4.10 -25.64 3.46
CA THR A 545 -4.75 -24.33 3.58
C THR A 545 -6.03 -24.22 2.74
N ALA A 546 -6.22 -25.04 1.72
CA ALA A 546 -7.46 -25.08 0.95
C ALA A 546 -8.71 -25.37 1.80
N ALA A 547 -8.55 -26.13 2.89
CA ALA A 547 -9.65 -26.43 3.82
C ALA A 547 -9.95 -25.31 4.82
N LEU A 548 -9.02 -24.35 4.98
CA LEU A 548 -9.13 -23.26 5.94
C LEU A 548 -10.01 -22.12 5.40
N VAL A 549 -10.58 -21.36 6.34
CA VAL A 549 -11.23 -20.08 6.07
C VAL A 549 -10.27 -18.97 6.53
N PRO A 550 -9.98 -17.96 5.69
CA PRO A 550 -9.02 -16.92 6.03
C PRO A 550 -9.51 -16.05 7.19
N ARG A 551 -8.60 -15.78 8.13
CA ARG A 551 -8.85 -14.93 9.30
C ARG A 551 -7.96 -13.68 9.33
N ALA A 552 -6.95 -13.63 8.47
CA ALA A 552 -6.03 -12.52 8.35
C ALA A 552 -5.88 -12.08 6.88
N GLY A 553 -5.25 -10.93 6.66
CA GLY A 553 -4.99 -10.39 5.32
C GLY A 553 -6.25 -9.98 4.55
N ARG A 554 -6.10 -9.72 3.24
CA ARG A 554 -7.22 -9.36 2.34
C ARG A 554 -8.25 -10.48 2.23
N ALA A 555 -7.83 -11.72 2.17
CA ALA A 555 -8.71 -12.87 2.03
C ALA A 555 -9.73 -13.01 3.17
N ARG A 556 -9.46 -12.44 4.35
CA ARG A 556 -10.38 -12.46 5.52
C ARG A 556 -11.79 -11.99 5.17
N VAL A 557 -11.91 -10.96 4.34
CA VAL A 557 -13.21 -10.39 3.98
C VAL A 557 -13.98 -11.24 2.97
N HIS A 558 -13.31 -12.17 2.28
CA HIS A 558 -13.93 -13.08 1.31
C HIS A 558 -14.39 -14.41 1.94
N GLY A 559 -13.99 -14.71 3.19
CA GLY A 559 -14.49 -15.81 4.01
C GLY A 559 -14.56 -17.15 3.27
N GLU A 560 -15.74 -17.73 3.21
CA GLU A 560 -16.00 -19.04 2.60
C GLU A 560 -15.70 -19.13 1.09
N LYS A 561 -15.63 -18.02 0.34
CA LYS A 561 -15.32 -18.04 -1.10
C LYS A 561 -13.95 -18.66 -1.40
N SER A 562 -13.00 -18.53 -0.48
CA SER A 562 -11.65 -19.08 -0.64
C SER A 562 -11.53 -20.55 -0.26
N ARG A 563 -12.58 -21.16 0.32
CA ARG A 563 -12.56 -22.57 0.67
C ARG A 563 -12.45 -23.44 -0.58
N GLY A 564 -11.57 -24.42 -0.56
CA GLY A 564 -11.23 -25.26 -1.72
C GLY A 564 -10.06 -24.76 -2.57
N THR A 565 -9.55 -23.55 -2.29
CA THR A 565 -8.37 -23.01 -2.96
C THR A 565 -7.25 -22.81 -1.92
N PRO A 566 -6.00 -23.26 -2.16
CA PRO A 566 -4.91 -23.03 -1.23
C PRO A 566 -4.54 -21.56 -1.13
N ASP A 567 -3.92 -21.16 0.00
CA ASP A 567 -3.43 -19.80 0.20
C ASP A 567 -2.25 -19.50 -0.75
N PRO A 568 -2.31 -18.43 -1.56
CA PRO A 568 -1.24 -18.11 -2.51
C PRO A 568 0.08 -17.78 -1.83
N GLY A 569 0.07 -17.20 -0.62
CA GLY A 569 1.26 -16.93 0.18
C GLY A 569 1.92 -18.21 0.71
N ALA A 570 1.13 -19.18 1.16
CA ALA A 570 1.63 -20.50 1.58
C ALA A 570 2.23 -21.27 0.41
N VAL A 571 1.56 -21.27 -0.75
CA VAL A 571 2.07 -21.92 -1.97
C VAL A 571 3.36 -21.27 -2.45
N SER A 572 3.43 -19.94 -2.51
CA SER A 572 4.65 -19.24 -2.92
C SER A 572 5.80 -19.48 -1.95
N PHE A 573 5.55 -19.56 -0.63
CA PHE A 573 6.56 -19.91 0.35
C PHE A 573 7.11 -21.33 0.11
N ALA A 574 6.23 -22.31 -0.07
CA ALA A 574 6.64 -23.70 -0.35
C ALA A 574 7.51 -23.81 -1.61
N LEU A 575 7.14 -23.11 -2.69
CA LEU A 575 7.93 -23.04 -3.92
C LEU A 575 9.35 -22.45 -3.70
N VAL A 576 9.44 -21.39 -2.91
CA VAL A 576 10.73 -20.73 -2.60
C VAL A 576 11.65 -21.68 -1.84
N VAL A 577 11.17 -22.34 -0.78
CA VAL A 577 12.02 -23.20 0.04
C VAL A 577 12.39 -24.51 -0.67
N ASP A 578 11.52 -25.05 -1.51
CA ASP A 578 11.82 -26.20 -2.35
C ASP A 578 12.93 -25.85 -3.38
N ALA A 579 12.76 -24.77 -4.13
CA ALA A 579 13.73 -24.33 -5.11
C ALA A 579 15.09 -23.95 -4.49
N ALA A 580 15.07 -23.29 -3.33
CA ALA A 580 16.28 -22.91 -2.61
C ALA A 580 17.07 -24.13 -2.12
N GLY A 581 16.42 -25.20 -1.70
CA GLY A 581 17.06 -26.41 -1.15
C GLY A 581 17.82 -27.24 -2.17
N ARG A 582 17.59 -27.09 -3.47
CA ARG A 582 18.24 -27.87 -4.54
C ARG A 582 19.69 -27.46 -4.84
N VAL A 583 20.40 -26.84 -3.91
CA VAL A 583 21.78 -26.29 -4.07
C VAL A 583 22.85 -27.39 -4.25
N GLY A 584 22.54 -28.65 -4.40
CA GLY A 584 23.52 -29.72 -4.57
C GLY A 584 23.44 -30.51 -5.88
N GLU A 585 22.34 -30.34 -6.66
CA GLU A 585 22.08 -31.24 -7.78
C GLU A 585 22.64 -30.79 -9.15
N ALA A 586 23.18 -29.57 -9.26
CA ALA A 586 23.70 -29.00 -10.52
C ALA A 586 25.23 -29.14 -10.72
N GLY A 587 25.91 -30.04 -10.00
CA GLY A 587 27.35 -30.23 -10.03
C GLY A 587 27.84 -31.55 -10.62
N GLY A 588 27.02 -32.24 -11.40
CA GLY A 588 27.42 -33.51 -11.99
C GLY A 588 27.05 -33.62 -13.46
N ASP A 589 27.56 -32.74 -14.34
CA ASP A 589 27.80 -32.99 -15.77
C ASP A 589 28.37 -31.70 -16.40
N ALA A 590 29.73 -31.63 -16.44
CA ALA A 590 30.54 -30.95 -17.45
C ALA A 590 31.98 -31.44 -17.38
#